data_04500779c75921eb893236a6072de9ce
#
_entry.id   04500779c75921eb893236a6072de9ce
#
_cell.length_a   1.000
_cell.length_b   1.000
_cell.length_c   1.000
_cell.angle_alpha   90.00
_cell.angle_beta   90.00
_cell.angle_gamma   90.00
#
_symmetry.space_group_name_H-M   'P 1'
#
loop_
_entity.id
_entity.type
_entity.pdbx_description
1 polymer ?
#
loop_
_entity_poly.entity_id
_entity_poly.type
_entity_poly.pdbx_seq_one_letter_code
_entity_poly.pdbx_strand_id
1 'polypeptide(L)'
;MPLRRQFLGTCMLAGLLLLTVPMAPARADDNRWGFGSDLGLTTGTVDGTVFTLGFNLDYFLGRNFSMGPMMQISPMGDLFQIAFAGVGKFHIHLSNGFNLVPFTGIGLIHADLDRGTGASQIDRNDTSWYIPIGLSLEYQVRHNIALSSTLMVNLHDINLQPSLPEKDHTSVALMFGFRWGP
;
A
#
# COMPACT_ATOMS: atom_id res chain seq x y z
N MET A 1 23.06 -14.53 -18.04
CA MET A 1 22.20 -13.73 -17.15
C MET A 1 20.87 -14.44 -16.83
N PRO A 2 20.85 -15.58 -16.14
CA PRO A 2 19.61 -16.31 -15.86
C PRO A 2 19.02 -16.09 -14.45
N LEU A 3 19.70 -15.38 -13.55
CA LEU A 3 19.26 -15.22 -12.16
C LEU A 3 18.03 -14.31 -11.96
N ARG A 4 17.80 -13.36 -12.87
CA ARG A 4 16.71 -12.37 -12.73
C ARG A 4 15.30 -12.96 -12.90
N ARG A 5 15.14 -13.99 -13.75
CA ARG A 5 13.83 -14.65 -13.94
C ARG A 5 13.38 -15.49 -12.75
N GLN A 6 14.32 -15.96 -11.91
CA GLN A 6 13.99 -16.74 -10.72
C GLN A 6 13.49 -15.87 -9.58
N PHE A 7 13.96 -14.62 -9.45
CA PHE A 7 13.50 -13.71 -8.39
C PHE A 7 12.05 -13.27 -8.58
N LEU A 8 11.63 -12.95 -9.80
CA LEU A 8 10.22 -12.60 -10.08
C LEU A 8 9.26 -13.76 -9.80
N GLY A 9 9.66 -14.99 -10.13
CA GLY A 9 8.87 -16.20 -9.84
C GLY A 9 8.71 -16.45 -8.34
N THR A 10 9.76 -16.18 -7.56
CA THR A 10 9.74 -16.42 -6.10
C THR A 10 8.94 -15.36 -5.36
N CYS A 11 8.97 -14.10 -5.80
CA CYS A 11 8.14 -13.03 -5.22
C CYS A 11 6.66 -13.22 -5.54
N MET A 12 6.31 -13.67 -6.75
CA MET A 12 4.92 -14.00 -7.12
C MET A 12 4.38 -15.18 -6.32
N LEU A 13 5.20 -16.20 -6.07
CA LEU A 13 4.79 -17.36 -5.27
C LEU A 13 4.63 -17.00 -3.79
N ALA A 14 5.47 -16.13 -3.24
CA ALA A 14 5.36 -15.66 -1.86
C ALA A 14 4.10 -14.79 -1.66
N GLY A 15 3.74 -13.95 -2.63
CA GLY A 15 2.50 -13.18 -2.61
C GLY A 15 1.24 -14.06 -2.69
N LEU A 16 1.29 -15.16 -3.45
CA LEU A 16 0.17 -16.09 -3.59
C LEU A 16 -0.03 -16.97 -2.34
N LEU A 17 1.05 -17.28 -1.62
CA LEU A 17 1.00 -18.07 -0.39
C LEU A 17 0.37 -17.30 0.78
N LEU A 18 0.45 -15.98 0.81
CA LEU A 18 -0.19 -15.13 1.81
C LEU A 18 -1.73 -15.11 1.68
N LEU A 19 -2.26 -15.43 0.49
CA LEU A 19 -3.71 -15.51 0.23
C LEU A 19 -4.34 -16.84 0.71
N THR A 20 -3.54 -17.83 1.07
CA THR A 20 -4.03 -19.17 1.50
C THR A 20 -3.93 -19.41 3.00
N VAL A 21 -3.71 -18.36 3.82
CA VAL A 21 -3.78 -18.53 5.27
C VAL A 21 -5.21 -18.96 5.61
N PRO A 22 -5.43 -20.18 6.11
CA PRO A 22 -6.76 -20.62 6.52
C PRO A 22 -7.20 -19.69 7.65
N MET A 23 -8.19 -18.84 7.36
CA MET A 23 -8.84 -18.01 8.37
C MET A 23 -9.59 -18.95 9.32
N ALA A 24 -8.95 -19.33 10.41
CA ALA A 24 -9.63 -19.98 11.50
C ALA A 24 -10.78 -19.06 11.96
N PRO A 25 -12.00 -19.58 12.21
CA PRO A 25 -13.10 -18.77 12.69
C PRO A 25 -12.71 -18.18 14.05
N ALA A 26 -12.37 -16.90 14.08
CA ALA A 26 -12.08 -16.19 15.30
C ALA A 26 -13.36 -16.07 16.12
N ARG A 27 -13.31 -16.48 17.38
CA ARG A 27 -14.37 -16.21 18.35
C ARG A 27 -14.54 -14.69 18.49
N ALA A 28 -15.78 -14.22 18.38
CA ALA A 28 -16.17 -12.83 18.16
C ALA A 28 -15.86 -11.87 19.33
N ASP A 29 -15.25 -12.30 20.43
CA ASP A 29 -15.20 -11.49 21.67
C ASP A 29 -13.83 -10.91 22.02
N ASP A 30 -12.73 -11.28 21.29
CA ASP A 30 -11.37 -10.79 21.58
C ASP A 30 -10.54 -10.42 20.34
N ASN A 31 -11.13 -10.42 19.16
CA ASN A 31 -10.35 -10.15 17.95
C ASN A 31 -10.13 -8.66 17.73
N ARG A 32 -8.97 -8.18 18.19
CA ARG A 32 -8.49 -6.81 17.97
C ARG A 32 -7.73 -6.62 16.66
N TRP A 33 -7.73 -7.62 15.80
CA TRP A 33 -7.01 -7.57 14.54
C TRP A 33 -7.96 -7.35 13.37
N GLY A 34 -7.60 -6.44 12.49
CA GLY A 34 -8.24 -6.22 11.21
C GLY A 34 -7.26 -6.40 10.07
N PHE A 35 -7.79 -6.79 8.92
CA PHE A 35 -7.05 -6.91 7.67
C PHE A 35 -7.72 -6.08 6.59
N GLY A 36 -6.93 -5.41 5.75
CA GLY A 36 -7.41 -4.66 4.60
C GLY A 36 -6.60 -4.96 3.35
N SER A 37 -7.29 -4.98 2.22
CA SER A 37 -6.67 -5.05 0.90
C SER A 37 -7.32 -4.03 -0.02
N ASP A 38 -6.49 -3.31 -0.76
CA ASP A 38 -6.88 -2.25 -1.67
C ASP A 38 -6.24 -2.46 -3.04
N LEU A 39 -6.91 -1.98 -4.07
CA LEU A 39 -6.37 -1.85 -5.41
C LEU A 39 -6.72 -0.47 -5.97
N GLY A 40 -5.85 0.10 -6.78
CA GLY A 40 -6.08 1.43 -7.32
C GLY A 40 -4.96 1.93 -8.20
N LEU A 41 -4.89 3.25 -8.30
CA LEU A 41 -3.92 3.95 -9.13
C LEU A 41 -3.15 4.94 -8.28
N THR A 42 -1.85 5.03 -8.52
CA THR A 42 -0.96 6.06 -7.96
C THR A 42 -0.42 6.91 -9.09
N THR A 43 -0.55 8.22 -8.97
CA THR A 43 -0.05 9.22 -9.93
C THR A 43 1.01 10.10 -9.27
N GLY A 44 1.82 10.77 -10.08
CA GLY A 44 2.96 11.56 -9.59
C GLY A 44 4.20 10.71 -9.36
N THR A 45 4.31 9.56 -10.04
CA THR A 45 5.53 8.75 -10.09
C THR A 45 6.33 9.07 -11.34
N VAL A 46 7.61 8.69 -11.39
CA VAL A 46 8.49 8.86 -12.57
C VAL A 46 7.89 8.25 -13.84
N ASP A 47 7.06 7.21 -13.70
CA ASP A 47 6.39 6.54 -14.81
C ASP A 47 4.93 7.04 -15.03
N GLY A 48 4.57 8.18 -14.39
CA GLY A 48 3.26 8.79 -14.47
C GLY A 48 2.24 8.15 -13.56
N THR A 49 1.22 7.47 -14.11
CA THR A 49 0.19 6.79 -13.33
C THR A 49 0.41 5.28 -13.39
N VAL A 50 0.55 4.66 -12.23
CA VAL A 50 0.81 3.23 -12.08
C VAL A 50 -0.31 2.55 -11.28
N PHE A 51 -0.54 1.27 -11.58
CA PHE A 51 -1.42 0.44 -10.76
C PHE A 51 -0.77 0.10 -9.43
N THR A 52 -1.55 0.12 -8.36
CA THR A 52 -1.04 -0.11 -7.00
C THR A 52 -1.95 -1.07 -6.25
N LEU A 53 -1.33 -2.01 -5.54
CA LEU A 53 -1.95 -2.89 -4.56
C LEU A 53 -1.55 -2.43 -3.16
N GLY A 54 -2.51 -2.40 -2.24
CA GLY A 54 -2.31 -2.06 -0.83
C GLY A 54 -2.76 -3.20 0.08
N PHE A 55 -2.02 -3.39 1.17
CA PHE A 55 -2.35 -4.33 2.23
C PHE A 55 -2.15 -3.67 3.59
N ASN A 56 -3.08 -3.91 4.51
CA ASN A 56 -3.05 -3.37 5.85
C ASN A 56 -3.31 -4.48 6.86
N LEU A 57 -2.60 -4.45 7.96
CA LEU A 57 -2.91 -5.25 9.13
C LEU A 57 -3.04 -4.28 10.32
N ASP A 58 -4.23 -4.20 10.89
CA ASP A 58 -4.57 -3.22 11.91
C ASP A 58 -4.76 -3.90 13.26
N TYR A 59 -4.16 -3.36 14.31
CA TYR A 59 -4.43 -3.73 15.68
C TYR A 59 -5.24 -2.62 16.35
N PHE A 60 -6.46 -2.94 16.78
CA PHE A 60 -7.38 -1.99 17.41
C PHE A 60 -7.04 -1.81 18.89
N LEU A 61 -6.58 -0.63 19.26
CA LEU A 61 -6.32 -0.24 20.65
C LEU A 61 -7.60 0.16 21.38
N GLY A 62 -8.64 0.45 20.64
CA GLY A 62 -9.96 0.84 21.12
C GLY A 62 -10.93 0.99 19.94
N ARG A 63 -12.12 1.52 20.21
CA ARG A 63 -13.15 1.69 19.16
C ARG A 63 -12.75 2.69 18.07
N ASN A 64 -11.93 3.69 18.43
CA ASN A 64 -11.64 4.82 17.54
C ASN A 64 -10.21 4.86 17.06
N PHE A 65 -9.34 3.96 17.49
CA PHE A 65 -7.93 4.01 17.11
C PHE A 65 -7.38 2.62 16.84
N SER A 66 -6.73 2.49 15.70
CA SER A 66 -5.94 1.32 15.34
C SER A 66 -4.56 1.72 14.84
N MET A 67 -3.63 0.79 14.91
CA MET A 67 -2.29 0.94 14.36
C MET A 67 -1.79 -0.38 13.80
N GLY A 68 -0.89 -0.29 12.82
CA GLY A 68 -0.29 -1.50 12.27
C GLY A 68 0.50 -1.26 11.00
N PRO A 69 1.06 -2.32 10.41
CA PRO A 69 1.79 -2.23 9.17
C PRO A 69 0.87 -2.02 7.97
N MET A 70 1.36 -1.20 7.04
CA MET A 70 0.81 -1.00 5.70
C MET A 70 1.88 -1.29 4.67
N MET A 71 1.52 -2.01 3.61
CA MET A 71 2.38 -2.29 2.48
C MET A 71 1.68 -1.85 1.19
N GLN A 72 2.44 -1.24 0.29
CA GLN A 72 2.00 -0.92 -1.07
C GLN A 72 2.96 -1.52 -2.08
N ILE A 73 2.42 -2.03 -3.17
CA ILE A 73 3.20 -2.60 -4.28
C ILE A 73 2.64 -2.04 -5.58
N SER A 74 3.50 -1.45 -6.39
CA SER A 74 3.17 -0.99 -7.75
C SER A 74 4.01 -1.77 -8.76
N PRO A 75 3.48 -2.87 -9.32
CA PRO A 75 4.25 -3.81 -10.13
C PRO A 75 4.19 -3.55 -11.65
N MET A 76 3.75 -2.37 -12.09
CA MET A 76 3.47 -2.11 -13.52
C MET A 76 4.52 -1.24 -14.19
N GLY A 77 4.73 -1.51 -15.49
CA GLY A 77 5.60 -0.73 -16.37
C GLY A 77 7.08 -1.03 -16.17
N ASP A 78 7.88 -0.02 -16.45
CA ASP A 78 9.32 -0.03 -16.24
C ASP A 78 9.71 0.26 -14.78
N LEU A 79 8.71 0.66 -13.96
CA LEU A 79 8.86 1.04 -12.56
C LEU A 79 8.24 -0.02 -11.64
N PHE A 80 9.06 -0.60 -10.77
CA PHE A 80 8.61 -1.42 -9.66
C PHE A 80 8.80 -0.64 -8.36
N GLN A 81 7.73 -0.46 -7.59
CA GLN A 81 7.80 0.19 -6.28
C GLN A 81 7.21 -0.71 -5.20
N ILE A 82 7.87 -0.74 -4.05
CA ILE A 82 7.36 -1.35 -2.83
C ILE A 82 7.56 -0.38 -1.67
N ALA A 83 6.49 -0.10 -0.94
CA ALA A 83 6.53 0.73 0.26
C ALA A 83 6.01 -0.06 1.45
N PHE A 84 6.64 0.16 2.60
CA PHE A 84 6.26 -0.42 3.88
C PHE A 84 6.28 0.66 4.95
N ALA A 85 5.18 0.80 5.72
CA ALA A 85 5.04 1.80 6.77
C ALA A 85 4.31 1.26 7.98
N GLY A 86 4.65 1.76 9.16
CA GLY A 86 3.79 1.71 10.33
C GLY A 86 2.81 2.87 10.30
N VAL A 87 1.51 2.60 10.36
CA VAL A 87 0.45 3.62 10.27
C VAL A 87 -0.41 3.64 11.52
N GLY A 88 -0.85 4.84 11.91
CA GLY A 88 -1.89 5.06 12.89
C GLY A 88 -3.16 5.57 12.20
N LYS A 89 -4.32 5.04 12.58
CA LYS A 89 -5.62 5.31 11.99
C LYS A 89 -6.61 5.74 13.05
N PHE A 90 -7.40 6.76 12.77
CA PHE A 90 -8.45 7.23 13.66
C PHE A 90 -9.81 7.00 13.02
N HIS A 91 -10.66 6.19 13.65
CA HIS A 91 -11.97 5.79 13.13
C HIS A 91 -13.05 6.74 13.65
N ILE A 92 -13.61 7.55 12.75
CA ILE A 92 -14.74 8.45 13.02
C ILE A 92 -16.00 7.76 12.50
N HIS A 93 -16.81 7.27 13.44
CA HIS A 93 -18.06 6.61 13.12
C HIS A 93 -19.12 7.64 12.72
N LEU A 94 -19.57 7.58 11.48
CA LEU A 94 -20.66 8.41 10.95
C LEU A 94 -21.98 7.65 11.04
N SER A 95 -23.06 8.29 10.65
CA SER A 95 -24.38 7.64 10.56
C SER A 95 -24.43 6.63 9.39
N ASN A 96 -25.39 5.70 9.44
CA ASN A 96 -25.71 4.77 8.35
C ASN A 96 -24.60 3.80 7.93
N GLY A 97 -23.72 3.41 8.87
CA GLY A 97 -22.67 2.42 8.62
C GLY A 97 -21.46 2.96 7.88
N PHE A 98 -21.30 4.27 7.78
CA PHE A 98 -20.11 4.91 7.24
C PHE A 98 -19.10 5.21 8.35
N ASN A 99 -17.82 4.99 8.05
CA ASN A 99 -16.69 5.42 8.87
C ASN A 99 -15.76 6.29 8.02
N LEU A 100 -15.28 7.38 8.60
CA LEU A 100 -14.23 8.20 8.03
C LEU A 100 -12.95 7.91 8.80
N VAL A 101 -11.88 7.53 8.08
CA VAL A 101 -10.65 7.03 8.70
C VAL A 101 -9.46 7.82 8.19
N PRO A 102 -9.14 8.99 8.79
CA PRO A 102 -7.86 9.65 8.57
C PRO A 102 -6.73 8.79 9.13
N PHE A 103 -5.60 8.77 8.41
CA PHE A 103 -4.42 8.04 8.83
C PHE A 103 -3.14 8.71 8.38
N THR A 104 -2.07 8.41 9.09
CA THR A 104 -0.70 8.76 8.71
C THR A 104 0.26 7.74 9.26
N GLY A 105 1.47 7.73 8.70
CA GLY A 105 2.49 6.76 9.11
C GLY A 105 3.89 7.20 8.74
N ILE A 106 4.84 6.34 9.04
CA ILE A 106 6.24 6.48 8.65
C ILE A 106 6.80 5.13 8.25
N GLY A 107 7.63 5.12 7.23
CA GLY A 107 8.23 3.91 6.71
C GLY A 107 9.30 4.16 5.66
N LEU A 108 9.48 3.18 4.80
CA LEU A 108 10.44 3.18 3.70
C LEU A 108 9.74 2.83 2.39
N ILE A 109 10.23 3.40 1.31
CA ILE A 109 9.85 3.06 -0.06
C ILE A 109 11.10 2.70 -0.84
N HIS A 110 11.03 1.63 -1.60
CA HIS A 110 12.04 1.19 -2.54
C HIS A 110 11.45 1.23 -3.95
N ALA A 111 12.17 1.85 -4.87
CA ALA A 111 11.79 1.95 -6.27
C ALA A 111 12.92 1.42 -7.15
N ASP A 112 12.56 0.63 -8.17
CA ASP A 112 13.45 0.06 -9.18
C ASP A 112 12.91 0.43 -10.56
N LEU A 113 13.70 1.18 -11.33
CA LEU A 113 13.38 1.62 -12.68
C LEU A 113 14.28 0.90 -13.68
N ASP A 114 13.68 0.08 -14.56
CA ASP A 114 14.36 -0.64 -15.61
C ASP A 114 13.77 -0.25 -16.98
N ARG A 115 14.36 0.74 -17.62
CA ARG A 115 13.86 1.29 -18.89
C ARG A 115 14.87 1.13 -19.99
N GLY A 116 14.40 0.67 -21.17
CA GLY A 116 15.19 0.55 -22.39
C GLY A 116 15.92 -0.79 -22.55
N THR A 117 16.67 -0.94 -23.64
CA THR A 117 17.42 -2.15 -23.98
C THR A 117 18.79 -1.82 -24.56
N GLY A 118 19.78 -2.67 -24.28
CA GLY A 118 21.15 -2.53 -24.84
C GLY A 118 21.92 -1.35 -24.24
N ALA A 119 22.61 -0.57 -25.07
CA ALA A 119 23.49 0.52 -24.64
C ALA A 119 22.75 1.73 -24.04
N SER A 120 21.41 1.79 -24.20
CA SER A 120 20.55 2.84 -23.66
C SER A 120 19.72 2.37 -22.46
N GLN A 121 20.08 1.23 -21.86
CA GLN A 121 19.38 0.72 -20.69
C GLN A 121 19.64 1.62 -19.47
N ILE A 122 18.57 2.07 -18.84
CA ILE A 122 18.58 2.74 -17.54
C ILE A 122 18.14 1.70 -16.52
N ASP A 123 19.05 1.29 -15.65
CA ASP A 123 18.81 0.38 -14.53
C ASP A 123 19.20 1.16 -13.26
N ARG A 124 18.19 1.60 -12.51
CA ARG A 124 18.37 2.42 -11.30
C ARG A 124 17.41 2.01 -10.21
N ASN A 125 17.91 1.99 -9.01
CA ASN A 125 17.13 1.77 -7.81
C ASN A 125 17.43 2.86 -6.79
N ASP A 126 16.45 3.15 -5.97
CA ASP A 126 16.58 4.07 -4.84
C ASP A 126 15.67 3.64 -3.69
N THR A 127 16.10 3.98 -2.49
CA THR A 127 15.33 3.73 -1.25
C THR A 127 15.28 5.01 -0.43
N SER A 128 14.09 5.41 -0.07
CA SER A 128 13.85 6.65 0.66
C SER A 128 12.93 6.43 1.87
N TRP A 129 12.87 7.45 2.73
CA TRP A 129 11.81 7.55 3.72
C TRP A 129 10.44 7.68 3.03
N TYR A 130 9.40 7.26 3.73
CA TYR A 130 8.04 7.23 3.23
C TYR A 130 7.06 7.67 4.31
N ILE A 131 6.26 8.68 4.01
CA ILE A 131 5.21 9.18 4.91
C ILE A 131 3.89 9.18 4.14
N PRO A 132 3.02 8.17 4.35
CA PRO A 132 1.67 8.18 3.85
C PRO A 132 0.78 9.06 4.73
N ILE A 133 -0.02 9.92 4.10
CA ILE A 133 -1.08 10.70 4.73
C ILE A 133 -2.34 10.47 3.93
N GLY A 134 -3.39 9.95 4.54
CA GLY A 134 -4.58 9.59 3.79
C GLY A 134 -5.87 9.69 4.57
N LEU A 135 -6.94 9.53 3.81
CA LEU A 135 -8.30 9.50 4.28
C LEU A 135 -9.03 8.34 3.60
N SER A 136 -9.56 7.41 4.38
CA SER A 136 -10.39 6.32 3.90
C SER A 136 -11.85 6.55 4.30
N LEU A 137 -12.76 6.40 3.34
CA LEU A 137 -14.17 6.28 3.58
C LEU A 137 -14.52 4.79 3.54
N GLU A 138 -15.07 4.27 4.62
CA GLU A 138 -15.45 2.88 4.75
C GLU A 138 -16.96 2.75 4.91
N TYR A 139 -17.55 1.81 4.19
CA TYR A 139 -18.98 1.47 4.30
C TYR A 139 -19.13 0.04 4.81
N GLN A 140 -19.72 -0.11 5.98
CA GLN A 140 -19.94 -1.40 6.62
C GLN A 140 -21.06 -2.18 5.92
N VAL A 141 -20.68 -3.26 5.23
CA VAL A 141 -21.62 -4.15 4.52
C VAL A 141 -22.14 -5.23 5.44
N ARG A 142 -21.27 -5.71 6.34
CA ARG A 142 -21.59 -6.70 7.38
C ARG A 142 -20.86 -6.32 8.66
N HIS A 143 -21.20 -6.99 9.77
CA HIS A 143 -20.62 -6.73 11.08
C HIS A 143 -19.07 -6.66 11.08
N ASN A 144 -18.42 -7.45 10.25
CA ASN A 144 -16.96 -7.56 10.19
C ASN A 144 -16.38 -7.30 8.79
N ILE A 145 -17.17 -6.78 7.84
CA ILE A 145 -16.74 -6.49 6.47
C ILE A 145 -17.17 -5.10 6.07
N ALA A 146 -16.24 -4.27 5.65
CA ALA A 146 -16.50 -2.98 5.06
C ALA A 146 -15.83 -2.87 3.67
N LEU A 147 -16.46 -2.12 2.77
CA LEU A 147 -15.84 -1.62 1.55
C LEU A 147 -15.16 -0.30 1.84
N SER A 148 -14.02 -0.05 1.21
CA SER A 148 -13.23 1.16 1.43
C SER A 148 -12.94 1.89 0.13
N SER A 149 -12.91 3.23 0.21
CA SER A 149 -12.33 4.13 -0.79
C SER A 149 -11.31 5.00 -0.10
N THR A 150 -10.06 4.95 -0.54
CA THR A 150 -8.93 5.60 0.12
C THR A 150 -8.27 6.58 -0.83
N LEU A 151 -8.17 7.83 -0.41
CA LEU A 151 -7.33 8.86 -1.03
C LEU A 151 -6.11 9.07 -0.15
N MET A 152 -4.91 9.03 -0.75
CA MET A 152 -3.67 9.12 0.00
C MET A 152 -2.65 9.94 -0.75
N VAL A 153 -1.90 10.76 -0.02
CA VAL A 153 -0.71 11.48 -0.47
C VAL A 153 0.50 10.79 0.16
N ASN A 154 1.42 10.39 -0.67
CA ASN A 154 2.67 9.75 -0.26
C ASN A 154 3.80 10.77 -0.39
N LEU A 155 4.47 11.07 0.70
CA LEU A 155 5.65 11.90 0.73
C LEU A 155 6.89 11.00 0.78
N HIS A 156 7.85 11.26 -0.11
CA HIS A 156 9.11 10.53 -0.21
C HIS A 156 10.18 11.40 -0.90
N ASP A 157 11.42 10.94 -0.97
CA ASP A 157 12.52 11.63 -1.69
C ASP A 157 13.25 10.61 -2.58
N ILE A 158 12.57 10.14 -3.63
CA ILE A 158 13.13 9.19 -4.58
C ILE A 158 13.84 9.94 -5.70
N ASN A 159 15.05 9.49 -6.05
CA ASN A 159 15.87 10.08 -7.10
C ASN A 159 16.30 9.03 -8.14
N LEU A 160 15.41 8.75 -9.09
CA LEU A 160 15.67 7.79 -10.19
C LEU A 160 16.24 8.47 -11.45
N GLN A 161 16.15 9.80 -11.57
CA GLN A 161 16.64 10.56 -12.73
C GLN A 161 17.53 11.74 -12.32
N PRO A 162 18.82 11.52 -11.99
CA PRO A 162 19.70 12.60 -11.53
C PRO A 162 20.01 13.66 -12.61
N SER A 163 19.70 13.40 -13.89
CA SER A 163 19.88 14.35 -14.98
C SER A 163 18.75 15.40 -15.10
N LEU A 164 17.63 15.21 -14.42
CA LEU A 164 16.55 16.17 -14.33
C LEU A 164 16.54 16.80 -12.94
N PRO A 165 16.32 18.12 -12.82
CA PRO A 165 16.27 18.78 -11.51
C PRO A 165 15.02 18.44 -10.69
N GLU A 166 14.06 17.74 -11.28
CA GLU A 166 12.85 17.29 -10.60
C GLU A 166 13.08 15.95 -9.90
N LYS A 167 13.11 15.99 -8.58
CA LYS A 167 13.03 14.83 -7.71
C LYS A 167 11.57 14.50 -7.47
N ASP A 168 11.24 13.20 -7.49
CA ASP A 168 9.91 12.73 -7.09
C ASP A 168 9.77 12.83 -5.57
N HIS A 169 9.00 13.83 -5.12
CA HIS A 169 8.79 14.05 -3.68
C HIS A 169 7.40 13.66 -3.21
N THR A 170 6.46 13.50 -4.14
CA THR A 170 5.06 13.33 -3.77
C THR A 170 4.30 12.53 -4.82
N SER A 171 3.58 11.51 -4.40
CA SER A 171 2.61 10.82 -5.23
C SER A 171 1.23 10.79 -4.57
N VAL A 172 0.20 10.66 -5.39
CA VAL A 172 -1.20 10.60 -4.94
C VAL A 172 -1.80 9.27 -5.38
N ALA A 173 -2.40 8.55 -4.43
CA ALA A 173 -3.07 7.28 -4.69
C ALA A 173 -4.57 7.38 -4.42
N LEU A 174 -5.36 6.83 -5.36
CA LEU A 174 -6.78 6.57 -5.18
C LEU A 174 -7.00 5.06 -5.25
N MET A 175 -7.51 4.48 -4.17
CA MET A 175 -7.61 3.04 -4.03
C MET A 175 -9.00 2.65 -3.54
N PHE A 176 -9.45 1.45 -3.95
CA PHE A 176 -10.70 0.84 -3.52
C PHE A 176 -10.39 -0.55 -2.97
N GLY A 177 -11.08 -0.95 -1.93
CA GLY A 177 -10.79 -2.23 -1.31
C GLY A 177 -11.83 -2.68 -0.31
N PHE A 178 -11.40 -3.62 0.50
CA PHE A 178 -12.21 -4.13 1.59
C PHE A 178 -11.41 -4.15 2.89
N ARG A 179 -12.15 -4.10 3.98
CA ARG A 179 -11.64 -4.26 5.35
C ARG A 179 -12.38 -5.41 6.00
N TRP A 180 -11.65 -6.23 6.70
CA TRP A 180 -12.17 -7.25 7.59
C TRP A 180 -11.64 -7.01 8.99
N GLY A 181 -12.50 -6.95 9.97
CA GLY A 181 -12.11 -6.64 11.35
C GLY A 181 -13.30 -6.44 12.28
N PRO A 182 -13.03 -6.05 13.51
CA PRO A 182 -14.06 -5.76 14.51
C PRO A 182 -14.91 -4.54 14.14
#